data_f9b28e17a1330c077ca1ab59c1d9d8a3
#
_entry.id   f9b28e17a1330c077ca1ab59c1d9d8a3
#
_cell.length_a   1.000
_cell.length_b   1.000
_cell.length_c   1.000
_cell.angle_alpha   90.00
_cell.angle_beta   90.00
_cell.angle_gamma   90.00
#
_symmetry.space_group_name_H-M   'P 1'
#
loop_
_entity.id
_entity.type
_entity.pdbx_description
1 polymer ?
#
loop_
_entity_poly.entity_id
_entity_poly.type
_entity_poly.pdbx_seq_one_letter_code
_entity_poly.pdbx_strand_id
1 'polypeptide(L)'
;MTSLLFDFSAPQSVTLWNPINDGVMGGISKSQLRYDPAGHAVFTGKVSFENNGGFASVRCQPGDLGRKDVTAYLLEVFGDGKRYKLNLRTDNSFDGVNYQVQFHPTAGTWTTCRLARADFLPSWRGKPVPDAPPLDTSRVRQIGLMIADRQEGAFELAIRLIAVETV
;
A
#
# COMPACT_ATOMS: atom_id res chain seq x y z
N MET A 1 21.44 -5.05 2.75
CA MET A 1 20.86 -6.35 2.35
C MET A 1 19.38 -6.15 2.02
N THR A 2 18.90 -6.83 1.00
CA THR A 2 17.52 -6.70 0.55
C THR A 2 16.83 -8.06 0.63
N SER A 3 15.61 -8.11 1.15
CA SER A 3 14.81 -9.34 1.17
C SER A 3 13.37 -9.08 0.75
N LEU A 4 12.77 -10.06 0.06
CA LEU A 4 11.41 -9.95 -0.45
C LEU A 4 10.38 -10.18 0.66
N LEU A 5 9.34 -9.35 0.68
CA LEU A 5 8.11 -9.58 1.43
C LEU A 5 7.03 -10.17 0.52
N PHE A 6 6.88 -9.61 -0.67
CA PHE A 6 5.94 -10.10 -1.69
C PHE A 6 6.62 -10.14 -3.04
N ASP A 7 6.43 -11.27 -3.71
CA ASP A 7 6.84 -11.47 -5.11
C ASP A 7 5.57 -11.69 -5.93
N PHE A 8 5.22 -10.72 -6.76
CA PHE A 8 3.98 -10.76 -7.53
C PHE A 8 4.14 -11.41 -8.91
N SER A 9 5.20 -12.19 -9.11
CA SER A 9 5.40 -12.95 -10.36
C SER A 9 4.53 -14.20 -10.48
N ALA A 10 3.84 -14.59 -9.40
CA ALA A 10 2.99 -15.78 -9.37
C ALA A 10 1.52 -15.41 -9.15
N PRO A 11 0.56 -16.10 -9.82
CA PRO A 11 -0.86 -15.77 -9.71
C PRO A 11 -1.41 -15.80 -8.28
N GLN A 12 -0.95 -16.71 -7.44
CA GLN A 12 -1.42 -16.84 -6.07
C GLN A 12 -0.98 -15.69 -5.16
N SER A 13 -0.03 -14.88 -5.59
CA SER A 13 0.50 -13.78 -4.76
C SER A 13 -0.57 -12.74 -4.39
N VAL A 14 -1.62 -12.60 -5.20
CA VAL A 14 -2.68 -11.61 -4.97
C VAL A 14 -3.86 -12.15 -4.15
N THR A 15 -3.90 -13.44 -3.87
CA THR A 15 -5.07 -14.07 -3.24
C THR A 15 -5.30 -13.64 -1.78
N LEU A 16 -4.25 -13.20 -1.10
CA LEU A 16 -4.34 -12.72 0.28
C LEU A 16 -4.63 -11.23 0.38
N TRP A 17 -4.84 -10.55 -0.73
CA TRP A 17 -5.11 -9.13 -0.76
C TRP A 17 -6.59 -8.87 -1.01
N ASN A 18 -7.19 -7.99 -0.22
CA ASN A 18 -8.61 -7.67 -0.29
C ASN A 18 -8.82 -6.17 -0.40
N PRO A 19 -9.85 -5.72 -1.16
CA PRO A 19 -10.15 -4.30 -1.23
C PRO A 19 -10.73 -3.79 0.10
N ILE A 20 -10.29 -2.59 0.49
CA ILE A 20 -10.84 -1.83 1.60
C ILE A 20 -11.00 -0.40 1.10
N ASN A 21 -12.21 -0.06 0.70
CA ASN A 21 -12.51 1.20 0.07
C ASN A 21 -13.40 2.08 0.95
N ASP A 22 -13.70 3.28 0.45
CA ASP A 22 -14.54 4.25 1.12
C ASP A 22 -16.01 3.79 1.30
N GLY A 23 -16.38 2.61 0.80
CA GLY A 23 -17.68 2.00 1.05
C GLY A 23 -18.00 1.86 2.53
N VAL A 24 -16.99 1.67 3.39
CA VAL A 24 -17.15 1.64 4.84
C VAL A 24 -17.66 2.97 5.40
N MET A 25 -17.54 4.06 4.62
CA MET A 25 -18.03 5.40 4.96
C MET A 25 -19.15 5.85 4.02
N GLY A 26 -19.76 4.94 3.27
CA GLY A 26 -20.82 5.22 2.32
C GLY A 26 -20.38 5.61 0.92
N GLY A 27 -19.06 5.62 0.65
CA GLY A 27 -18.54 5.92 -0.68
C GLY A 27 -18.73 4.79 -1.68
N ILE A 28 -18.43 5.05 -2.94
CA ILE A 28 -18.61 4.07 -4.04
C ILE A 28 -17.33 3.82 -4.85
N SER A 29 -16.18 4.20 -4.32
CA SER A 29 -14.90 3.85 -4.94
C SER A 29 -14.71 2.33 -4.97
N LYS A 30 -14.01 1.84 -5.97
CA LYS A 30 -13.76 0.40 -6.17
C LYS A 30 -12.29 0.18 -6.46
N SER A 31 -11.78 -0.97 -6.02
CA SER A 31 -10.40 -1.38 -6.28
C SER A 31 -10.24 -2.88 -6.22
N GLN A 32 -9.14 -3.35 -6.76
CA GLN A 32 -8.67 -4.73 -6.61
C GLN A 32 -7.17 -4.79 -6.86
N LEU A 33 -6.55 -5.82 -6.33
CA LEU A 33 -5.20 -6.21 -6.74
C LEU A 33 -5.36 -7.50 -7.55
N ARG A 34 -5.12 -7.40 -8.86
CA ARG A 34 -5.25 -8.54 -9.77
C ARG A 34 -3.89 -8.99 -10.26
N TYR A 35 -3.81 -10.25 -10.68
CA TYR A 35 -2.62 -10.77 -11.33
C TYR A 35 -2.67 -10.50 -12.83
N ASP A 36 -1.55 -10.03 -13.40
CA ASP A 36 -1.39 -9.86 -14.85
C ASP A 36 -0.51 -11.00 -15.39
N PRO A 37 -0.93 -11.69 -16.47
CA PRO A 37 -0.14 -12.79 -17.05
C PRO A 37 1.28 -12.42 -17.47
N ALA A 38 1.60 -11.14 -17.60
CA ALA A 38 2.97 -10.68 -17.85
C ALA A 38 3.90 -10.88 -16.65
N GLY A 39 3.39 -11.33 -15.48
CA GLY A 39 4.20 -11.68 -14.33
C GLY A 39 4.30 -10.59 -13.28
N HIS A 40 3.22 -9.85 -13.06
CA HIS A 40 3.14 -8.84 -12.00
C HIS A 40 1.71 -8.66 -11.52
N ALA A 41 1.52 -7.95 -10.41
CA ALA A 41 0.19 -7.57 -9.95
C ALA A 41 -0.18 -6.17 -10.45
N VAL A 42 -1.48 -5.86 -10.46
CA VAL A 42 -1.98 -4.53 -10.81
C VAL A 42 -3.00 -4.09 -9.77
N PHE A 43 -2.70 -2.99 -9.10
CA PHE A 43 -3.65 -2.29 -8.23
C PHE A 43 -4.43 -1.34 -9.11
N THR A 44 -5.71 -1.61 -9.31
CA THR A 44 -6.54 -0.90 -10.27
C THR A 44 -7.95 -0.70 -9.74
N GLY A 45 -8.63 0.29 -10.26
CA GLY A 45 -9.99 0.59 -9.89
C GLY A 45 -10.41 1.99 -10.30
N LYS A 46 -11.34 2.54 -9.52
CA LYS A 46 -11.89 3.87 -9.78
C LYS A 46 -12.21 4.55 -8.45
N VAL A 47 -11.68 5.75 -8.26
CA VAL A 47 -12.01 6.60 -7.11
C VAL A 47 -13.20 7.49 -7.46
N SER A 48 -14.19 7.55 -6.56
CA SER A 48 -15.34 8.43 -6.66
C SER A 48 -15.44 9.31 -5.42
N PHE A 49 -15.80 10.58 -5.61
CA PHE A 49 -16.07 11.51 -4.49
C PHE A 49 -17.53 11.46 -4.04
N GLU A 50 -18.39 10.71 -4.73
CA GLU A 50 -19.80 10.59 -4.34
C GLU A 50 -19.94 10.01 -2.93
N ASN A 51 -20.97 10.45 -2.20
CA ASN A 51 -21.29 10.00 -0.85
C ASN A 51 -20.12 10.17 0.14
N ASN A 52 -19.35 11.27 0.00
CA ASN A 52 -18.16 11.56 0.81
C ASN A 52 -17.05 10.52 0.66
N GLY A 53 -17.03 9.80 -0.48
CA GLY A 53 -15.95 8.92 -0.82
C GLY A 53 -14.66 9.69 -1.16
N GLY A 54 -13.67 9.01 -1.68
CA GLY A 54 -12.44 9.64 -2.14
C GLY A 54 -11.19 8.81 -1.99
N PHE A 55 -11.30 7.55 -1.56
CA PHE A 55 -10.14 6.66 -1.54
C PHE A 55 -10.50 5.24 -1.97
N ALA A 56 -9.49 4.53 -2.44
CA ALA A 56 -9.56 3.11 -2.72
C ALA A 56 -8.26 2.45 -2.23
N SER A 57 -8.35 1.27 -1.67
CA SER A 57 -7.19 0.57 -1.17
C SER A 57 -7.34 -0.94 -1.26
N VAL A 58 -6.21 -1.64 -1.22
CA VAL A 58 -6.15 -3.08 -1.03
C VAL A 58 -5.20 -3.35 0.12
N ARG A 59 -5.47 -4.39 0.90
CA ARG A 59 -4.68 -4.77 2.07
C ARG A 59 -4.51 -6.27 2.13
N CYS A 60 -3.30 -6.73 2.43
CA CYS A 60 -3.07 -8.15 2.64
C CYS A 60 -3.63 -8.60 4.00
N GLN A 61 -3.93 -9.89 4.11
CA GLN A 61 -4.30 -10.48 5.39
C GLN A 61 -3.12 -10.38 6.37
N PRO A 62 -3.39 -10.31 7.69
CA PRO A 62 -2.31 -10.31 8.67
C PRO A 62 -1.39 -11.50 8.51
N GLY A 63 -0.09 -11.26 8.60
CA GLY A 63 0.92 -12.28 8.43
C GLY A 63 2.24 -11.89 9.06
N ASP A 64 3.23 -12.75 8.91
CA ASP A 64 4.59 -12.52 9.44
C ASP A 64 5.38 -11.64 8.48
N LEU A 65 5.15 -10.34 8.54
CA LEU A 65 5.76 -9.33 7.69
C LEU A 65 6.79 -8.48 8.43
N GLY A 66 6.99 -8.73 9.71
CA GLY A 66 7.95 -7.99 10.51
C GLY A 66 9.39 -8.36 10.18
N ARG A 67 10.25 -7.35 10.11
CA ARG A 67 11.70 -7.53 9.92
C ARG A 67 12.43 -6.53 10.79
N LYS A 68 13.55 -6.95 11.35
CA LYS A 68 14.41 -6.09 12.18
C LYS A 68 15.29 -5.23 11.30
N ASP A 69 15.65 -4.07 11.83
CA ASP A 69 16.68 -3.19 11.24
C ASP A 69 16.37 -2.75 9.82
N VAL A 70 15.09 -2.61 9.48
CA VAL A 70 14.66 -2.10 8.19
C VAL A 70 14.98 -0.62 8.08
N THR A 71 15.67 -0.24 7.02
CA THR A 71 15.97 1.15 6.68
C THR A 71 15.00 1.73 5.67
N ALA A 72 14.46 0.88 4.79
CA ALA A 72 13.50 1.30 3.77
C ALA A 72 12.66 0.13 3.26
N TYR A 73 11.50 0.46 2.72
CA TYR A 73 10.68 -0.44 1.92
C TYR A 73 10.89 -0.10 0.45
N LEU A 74 11.02 -1.12 -0.38
CA LEU A 74 11.29 -0.99 -1.81
C LEU A 74 10.12 -1.55 -2.60
N LEU A 75 9.56 -0.75 -3.50
CA LEU A 75 8.49 -1.17 -4.40
C LEU A 75 8.96 -1.01 -5.83
N GLU A 76 8.92 -2.08 -6.61
CA GLU A 76 9.16 -2.02 -8.04
C GLU A 76 7.82 -1.86 -8.74
N VAL A 77 7.59 -0.69 -9.34
CA VAL A 77 6.28 -0.25 -9.80
C VAL A 77 6.35 0.40 -11.19
N PHE A 78 5.19 0.35 -11.87
CA PHE A 78 4.96 1.02 -13.14
C PHE A 78 3.73 1.93 -12.95
N GLY A 79 3.96 3.23 -12.96
CA GLY A 79 2.96 4.22 -12.58
C GLY A 79 2.10 4.72 -13.72
N ASP A 80 1.03 5.43 -13.35
CA ASP A 80 0.11 6.10 -14.26
C ASP A 80 0.12 7.63 -14.11
N GLY A 81 1.11 8.15 -13.38
CA GLY A 81 1.22 9.58 -13.10
C GLY A 81 0.52 10.03 -11.84
N LYS A 82 -0.22 9.14 -11.18
CA LYS A 82 -0.90 9.46 -9.93
C LYS A 82 -0.02 9.19 -8.71
N ARG A 83 -0.44 9.75 -7.59
CA ARG A 83 0.21 9.53 -6.28
C ARG A 83 -0.48 8.41 -5.54
N TYR A 84 0.32 7.59 -4.87
CA TYR A 84 -0.15 6.44 -4.10
C TYR A 84 0.42 6.49 -2.70
N LYS A 85 -0.11 5.65 -1.82
CA LYS A 85 0.36 5.51 -0.44
C LYS A 85 0.64 4.06 -0.12
N LEU A 86 1.70 3.82 0.65
CA LEU A 86 1.97 2.54 1.28
C LEU A 86 1.57 2.63 2.74
N ASN A 87 0.77 1.66 3.18
CA ASN A 87 0.25 1.59 4.54
C ASN A 87 0.84 0.37 5.25
N LEU A 88 1.31 0.58 6.48
CA LEU A 88 1.82 -0.50 7.32
C LEU A 88 1.07 -0.49 8.65
N ARG A 89 0.68 -1.68 9.11
CA ARG A 89 0.03 -1.85 10.43
C ARG A 89 0.81 -2.85 11.24
N THR A 90 0.95 -2.56 12.53
CA THR A 90 1.78 -3.36 13.46
C THR A 90 0.93 -4.27 14.34
N ASP A 91 -0.36 -4.39 14.05
CA ASP A 91 -1.29 -5.31 14.72
C ASP A 91 -2.19 -6.00 13.69
N ASN A 92 -3.07 -6.88 14.18
CA ASN A 92 -3.99 -7.64 13.34
C ASN A 92 -5.36 -6.98 13.24
N SER A 93 -5.57 -5.80 13.85
CA SER A 93 -6.87 -5.16 13.84
C SER A 93 -7.20 -4.58 12.47
N PHE A 94 -8.49 -4.49 12.18
CA PHE A 94 -8.97 -3.86 10.94
C PHE A 94 -8.76 -2.33 10.96
N ASP A 95 -8.92 -1.69 12.12
CA ASP A 95 -8.99 -0.25 12.27
C ASP A 95 -7.97 0.29 13.28
N GLY A 96 -6.76 -0.29 13.29
CA GLY A 96 -5.67 0.18 14.12
C GLY A 96 -4.94 1.38 13.52
N VAL A 97 -3.90 1.83 14.23
CA VAL A 97 -3.02 2.89 13.73
C VAL A 97 -2.34 2.44 12.44
N ASN A 98 -2.32 3.32 11.46
CA ASN A 98 -1.75 3.10 10.15
C ASN A 98 -0.49 3.96 10.00
N TYR A 99 0.64 3.34 9.71
CA TYR A 99 1.87 4.05 9.37
C TYR A 99 1.92 4.20 7.85
N GLN A 100 1.95 5.43 7.37
CA GLN A 100 1.67 5.74 5.98
C GLN A 100 2.74 6.65 5.38
N VAL A 101 3.09 6.39 4.12
CA VAL A 101 3.97 7.24 3.33
C VAL A 101 3.40 7.36 1.92
N GLN A 102 3.52 8.54 1.33
CA GLN A 102 3.12 8.79 -0.05
C GLN A 102 4.29 8.57 -0.99
N PHE A 103 4.01 8.02 -2.17
CA PHE A 103 4.99 7.91 -3.24
C PHE A 103 4.35 8.26 -4.58
N HIS A 104 5.19 8.71 -5.51
CA HIS A 104 4.72 9.16 -6.83
C HIS A 104 5.55 8.45 -7.90
N PRO A 105 5.15 7.23 -8.31
CA PRO A 105 5.92 6.49 -9.31
C PRO A 105 5.91 7.19 -10.66
N THR A 106 7.00 7.07 -11.39
CA THR A 106 7.11 7.63 -12.73
C THR A 106 6.11 6.97 -13.66
N ALA A 107 5.37 7.79 -14.42
CA ALA A 107 4.40 7.26 -15.38
C ALA A 107 5.10 6.56 -16.55
N GLY A 108 4.55 5.41 -16.95
CA GLY A 108 4.95 4.74 -18.19
C GLY A 108 6.28 4.01 -18.16
N THR A 109 6.86 3.78 -17.00
CA THR A 109 8.12 3.03 -16.87
C THR A 109 8.21 2.31 -15.54
N TRP A 110 8.93 1.20 -15.50
CA TRP A 110 9.22 0.49 -14.25
C TRP A 110 10.30 1.23 -13.48
N THR A 111 10.02 1.54 -12.22
CA THR A 111 10.98 2.19 -11.32
C THR A 111 10.92 1.53 -9.95
N THR A 112 11.99 1.69 -9.17
CA THR A 112 12.02 1.29 -7.77
C THR A 112 11.80 2.53 -6.90
N CYS A 113 10.72 2.52 -6.13
CA CYS A 113 10.47 3.55 -5.12
C CYS A 113 11.06 3.08 -3.80
N ARG A 114 11.97 3.89 -3.24
CA ARG A 114 12.57 3.64 -1.94
C ARG A 114 11.88 4.50 -0.90
N LEU A 115 11.19 3.85 0.03
CA LEU A 115 10.39 4.51 1.05
C LEU A 115 11.10 4.35 2.39
N ALA A 116 11.78 5.40 2.84
CA ALA A 116 12.57 5.37 4.06
C ALA A 116 11.68 5.13 5.28
N ARG A 117 12.14 4.29 6.21
CA ARG A 117 11.40 4.01 7.44
C ARG A 117 11.01 5.29 8.19
N ALA A 118 11.91 6.25 8.24
CA ALA A 118 11.68 7.49 8.96
C ALA A 118 10.57 8.37 8.36
N ASP A 119 10.18 8.14 7.11
CA ASP A 119 9.15 8.93 6.43
C ASP A 119 7.73 8.41 6.69
N PHE A 120 7.58 7.24 7.29
CA PHE A 120 6.27 6.70 7.65
C PHE A 120 5.75 7.41 8.89
N LEU A 121 4.55 7.98 8.78
CA LEU A 121 3.92 8.72 9.86
C LEU A 121 2.64 8.01 10.32
N PRO A 122 2.42 7.94 11.65
CA PRO A 122 1.22 7.29 12.19
C PRO A 122 -0.02 8.14 11.91
N SER A 123 -1.08 7.46 11.48
CA SER A 123 -2.38 8.07 11.24
C SER A 123 -3.49 7.11 11.65
N TRP A 124 -4.68 7.67 11.88
CA TRP A 124 -5.88 6.90 12.14
C TRP A 124 -7.05 7.58 11.45
N ARG A 125 -7.71 6.86 10.55
CA ARG A 125 -8.81 7.37 9.73
C ARG A 125 -8.46 8.69 9.04
N GLY A 126 -7.24 8.76 8.49
CA GLY A 126 -6.76 9.93 7.76
C GLY A 126 -6.28 11.09 8.60
N LYS A 127 -6.24 10.94 9.94
CA LYS A 127 -5.81 12.00 10.86
C LYS A 127 -4.48 11.63 11.50
N PRO A 128 -3.56 12.58 11.70
CA PRO A 128 -2.31 12.32 12.40
C PRO A 128 -2.53 11.80 13.83
N VAL A 129 -1.67 10.91 14.29
CA VAL A 129 -1.65 10.40 15.66
C VAL A 129 -0.29 10.70 16.26
N PRO A 130 -0.05 11.94 16.73
CA PRO A 130 1.27 12.37 17.15
C PRO A 130 1.81 11.62 18.38
N ASP A 131 0.93 11.02 19.19
CA ASP A 131 1.33 10.28 20.40
C ASP A 131 1.69 8.82 20.12
N ALA A 132 1.49 8.35 18.88
CA ALA A 132 1.86 6.97 18.55
C ALA A 132 3.38 6.82 18.50
N PRO A 133 3.92 5.65 18.91
CA PRO A 133 5.36 5.41 18.81
C PRO A 133 5.83 5.41 17.36
N PRO A 134 7.13 5.62 17.11
CA PRO A 134 7.69 5.43 15.77
C PRO A 134 7.42 4.03 15.24
N LEU A 135 7.40 3.89 13.91
CA LEU A 135 7.18 2.60 13.27
C LEU A 135 8.22 1.57 13.74
N ASP A 136 7.74 0.49 14.33
CA ASP A 136 8.57 -0.68 14.66
C ASP A 136 8.41 -1.71 13.54
N THR A 137 9.41 -1.77 12.66
CA THR A 137 9.38 -2.64 11.48
C THR A 137 9.37 -4.13 11.82
N SER A 138 9.82 -4.49 13.03
CA SER A 138 9.80 -5.89 13.47
C SER A 138 8.39 -6.39 13.80
N ARG A 139 7.43 -5.48 13.94
CA ARG A 139 6.05 -5.78 14.35
C ARG A 139 5.04 -5.63 13.22
N VAL A 140 5.46 -5.37 11.99
CA VAL A 140 4.53 -5.21 10.87
C VAL A 140 3.76 -6.50 10.61
N ARG A 141 2.44 -6.40 10.53
CA ARG A 141 1.53 -7.52 10.31
C ARG A 141 0.68 -7.38 9.06
N GLN A 142 0.47 -6.15 8.58
CA GLN A 142 -0.37 -5.88 7.41
C GLN A 142 0.27 -4.80 6.56
N ILE A 143 0.16 -4.97 5.25
CA ILE A 143 0.62 -3.99 4.25
C ILE A 143 -0.53 -3.69 3.31
N GLY A 144 -0.69 -2.42 2.94
CA GLY A 144 -1.72 -2.01 1.99
C GLY A 144 -1.21 -0.97 1.00
N LEU A 145 -1.88 -0.93 -0.13
CA LEU A 145 -1.71 0.10 -1.16
C LEU A 145 -2.97 0.95 -1.21
N MET A 146 -2.83 2.25 -1.35
CA MET A 146 -3.95 3.19 -1.32
C MET A 146 -3.78 4.29 -2.35
N ILE A 147 -4.89 4.74 -2.90
CA ILE A 147 -4.97 5.99 -3.65
C ILE A 147 -6.03 6.88 -2.99
N ALA A 148 -5.68 8.16 -2.77
CA ALA A 148 -6.53 9.14 -2.08
C ALA A 148 -6.18 10.54 -2.59
N ASP A 149 -6.37 11.58 -1.75
CA ASP A 149 -5.94 12.96 -2.01
C ASP A 149 -6.57 13.58 -3.27
N ARG A 150 -7.88 13.38 -3.42
CA ARG A 150 -8.71 13.98 -4.48
C ARG A 150 -8.29 13.56 -5.89
N GLN A 151 -7.86 12.34 -6.06
CA GLN A 151 -7.54 11.79 -7.37
C GLN A 151 -8.71 10.96 -7.90
N GLU A 152 -9.77 11.63 -8.32
CA GLU A 152 -10.97 10.98 -8.85
C GLU A 152 -10.70 10.30 -10.18
N GLY A 153 -11.41 9.20 -10.43
CA GLY A 153 -11.39 8.49 -11.69
C GLY A 153 -10.63 7.19 -11.67
N ALA A 154 -10.40 6.64 -12.86
CA ALA A 154 -9.69 5.38 -13.02
C ALA A 154 -8.21 5.52 -12.67
N PHE A 155 -7.66 4.48 -12.06
CA PHE A 155 -6.23 4.42 -11.72
C PHE A 155 -5.67 3.03 -11.99
N GLU A 156 -4.36 2.96 -12.18
CA GLU A 156 -3.69 1.69 -12.43
C GLU A 156 -2.21 1.80 -12.00
N LEU A 157 -1.82 0.95 -11.06
CA LEU A 157 -0.44 0.84 -10.60
C LEU A 157 0.00 -0.61 -10.73
N ALA A 158 0.93 -0.90 -11.64
CA ALA A 158 1.51 -2.23 -11.72
C ALA A 158 2.63 -2.37 -10.68
N ILE A 159 2.75 -3.53 -10.08
CA ILE A 159 3.74 -3.79 -9.03
C ILE A 159 4.31 -5.21 -9.19
N ARG A 160 5.64 -5.31 -9.19
CA ARG A 160 6.35 -6.59 -9.29
C ARG A 160 6.70 -7.18 -7.93
N LEU A 161 7.08 -6.34 -6.97
CA LEU A 161 7.53 -6.81 -5.66
C LEU A 161 7.42 -5.73 -4.60
N ILE A 162 7.38 -6.19 -3.36
CA ILE A 162 7.63 -5.37 -2.16
C ILE A 162 8.77 -6.04 -1.40
N ALA A 163 9.82 -5.27 -1.11
CA ALA A 163 11.00 -5.76 -0.41
C ALA A 163 11.38 -4.81 0.71
N VAL A 164 12.24 -5.28 1.61
CA VAL A 164 12.84 -4.45 2.65
C VAL A 164 14.34 -4.36 2.44
N GLU A 165 14.88 -3.17 2.73
CA GLU A 165 16.30 -2.91 2.80
C GLU A 165 16.68 -2.86 4.29
N THR A 166 17.71 -3.61 4.67
CA THR A 166 18.15 -3.67 6.06
C THR A 166 19.61 -3.27 6.18
N VAL A 167 19.95 -2.88 7.38
CA VAL A 167 21.37 -2.59 7.73
C VAL A 167 22.25 -3.80 7.52
#